data_6962cfdf76009ae65eab4de707a34c96
#
_entry.id   6962cfdf76009ae65eab4de707a34c96
#
_cell.length_a   1.000
_cell.length_b   1.000
_cell.length_c   1.000
_cell.angle_alpha   90.00
_cell.angle_beta   90.00
_cell.angle_gamma   90.00
#
_symmetry.space_group_name_H-M   'P 1'
#
loop_
_entity.id
_entity.type
_entity.pdbx_description
1 polymer ?
#
loop_
_entity_poly.entity_id
_entity_poly.type
_entity_poly.pdbx_seq_one_letter_code
_entity_poly.pdbx_strand_id
1 'polypeptide(L)'
;MNDEFGTMADFDSFVAKAHSLGMKVLLDWVANHTSRDAVWMRERPADWYERNEDGTAKVPWDWTDTAKLNSENHDVWRAQIEAMRFWVEQHDVDGFRCDMAMLVPIEFWQEASAVLHAVRSDIFLLAEAEELNLFDRAFDASYTWEIHHMMCDMAKGARRVWDLRNTLYADRAKYPSS
;
A
#
# COMPACT_ATOMS: atom_id res chain seq x y z
N MET A 1 6.62 16.67 0.08
CA MET A 1 7.29 16.05 1.24
C MET A 1 7.07 16.97 2.45
N ASN A 2 6.99 16.43 3.67
CA ASN A 2 6.89 17.28 4.86
C ASN A 2 8.26 17.92 5.15
N ASP A 3 8.29 19.22 5.41
CA ASP A 3 9.52 20.01 5.64
C ASP A 3 10.34 19.50 6.84
N GLU A 4 9.72 18.80 7.78
CA GLU A 4 10.41 18.14 8.91
C GLU A 4 11.40 17.05 8.47
N PHE A 5 11.19 16.45 7.29
CA PHE A 5 12.04 15.38 6.74
C PHE A 5 13.09 15.91 5.73
N GLY A 6 13.16 17.21 5.55
CA GLY A 6 14.09 17.85 4.61
C GLY A 6 13.48 18.18 3.26
N THR A 7 14.34 18.39 2.28
CA THR A 7 13.98 18.75 0.90
C THR A 7 13.86 17.53 0.00
N MET A 8 13.29 17.72 -1.21
CA MET A 8 13.29 16.66 -2.23
C MET A 8 14.71 16.23 -2.61
N ALA A 9 15.68 17.16 -2.63
CA ALA A 9 17.08 16.83 -2.89
C ALA A 9 17.70 15.95 -1.78
N ASP A 10 17.28 16.13 -0.54
CA ASP A 10 17.69 15.25 0.56
C ASP A 10 17.11 13.85 0.39
N PHE A 11 15.84 13.75 -0.04
CA PHE A 11 15.21 12.48 -0.36
C PHE A 11 15.93 11.75 -1.52
N ASP A 12 16.25 12.46 -2.61
CA ASP A 12 16.99 11.89 -3.74
C ASP A 12 18.37 11.38 -3.30
N SER A 13 19.03 12.15 -2.42
CA SER A 13 20.33 11.75 -1.85
C SER A 13 20.20 10.51 -0.98
N PHE A 14 19.11 10.37 -0.22
CA PHE A 14 18.79 9.19 0.58
C PHE A 14 18.58 7.96 -0.32
N VAL A 15 17.74 8.07 -1.38
CA VAL A 15 17.49 6.97 -2.31
C VAL A 15 18.78 6.54 -3.00
N ALA A 16 19.57 7.48 -3.53
CA ALA A 16 20.86 7.20 -4.15
C ALA A 16 21.84 6.51 -3.19
N LYS A 17 21.84 6.92 -1.91
CA LYS A 17 22.66 6.28 -0.89
C LYS A 17 22.21 4.86 -0.59
N ALA A 18 20.92 4.61 -0.48
CA ALA A 18 20.35 3.27 -0.28
C ALA A 18 20.76 2.35 -1.44
N HIS A 19 20.59 2.79 -2.68
CA HIS A 19 20.98 2.05 -3.88
C HIS A 19 22.50 1.73 -3.91
N SER A 20 23.33 2.70 -3.51
CA SER A 20 24.79 2.48 -3.44
C SER A 20 25.21 1.39 -2.44
N LEU A 21 24.33 1.06 -1.52
CA LEU A 21 24.51 -0.01 -0.52
C LEU A 21 23.78 -1.31 -0.91
N GLY A 22 23.22 -1.38 -2.11
CA GLY A 22 22.45 -2.54 -2.60
C GLY A 22 21.05 -2.67 -1.97
N MET A 23 20.53 -1.63 -1.32
CA MET A 23 19.19 -1.62 -0.75
C MET A 23 18.18 -1.07 -1.75
N LYS A 24 16.93 -1.55 -1.67
CA LYS A 24 15.77 -1.03 -2.39
C LYS A 24 14.94 -0.13 -1.48
N VAL A 25 14.28 0.87 -2.06
CA VAL A 25 13.45 1.84 -1.32
C VAL A 25 12.00 1.68 -1.74
N LEU A 26 11.16 1.29 -0.78
CA LEU A 26 9.70 1.26 -0.95
C LEU A 26 9.08 2.42 -0.16
N LEU A 27 8.12 3.10 -0.76
CA LEU A 27 7.30 4.08 -0.05
C LEU A 27 6.04 3.42 0.49
N ASP A 28 5.60 3.87 1.66
CA ASP A 28 4.27 3.52 2.17
C ASP A 28 3.20 4.29 1.39
N TRP A 29 2.20 3.58 0.87
CA TRP A 29 1.13 4.16 0.08
C TRP A 29 -0.24 3.89 0.70
N VAL A 30 -0.87 4.95 1.21
CA VAL A 30 -2.17 4.90 1.85
C VAL A 30 -3.25 5.29 0.85
N ALA A 31 -3.82 4.29 0.15
CA ALA A 31 -4.80 4.55 -0.91
C ALA A 31 -6.24 4.69 -0.42
N ASN A 32 -6.55 4.20 0.78
CA ASN A 32 -7.92 4.16 1.32
C ASN A 32 -8.37 5.50 1.92
N HIS A 33 -7.46 6.30 2.46
CA HIS A 33 -7.80 7.53 3.21
C HIS A 33 -6.66 8.54 3.19
N THR A 34 -6.97 9.76 3.62
CA THR A 34 -5.96 10.80 3.93
C THR A 34 -6.17 11.32 5.33
N SER A 35 -5.25 12.15 5.83
CA SER A 35 -5.52 12.97 7.00
C SER A 35 -6.65 13.97 6.69
N ARG A 36 -7.33 14.47 7.74
CA ARG A 36 -8.43 15.45 7.58
C ARG A 36 -7.96 16.84 7.16
N ASP A 37 -6.70 17.15 7.37
CA ASP A 37 -6.07 18.41 6.98
C ASP A 37 -5.34 18.32 5.63
N ALA A 38 -5.42 17.17 4.94
CA ALA A 38 -4.83 16.97 3.63
C ALA A 38 -5.26 18.07 2.65
N VAL A 39 -4.33 18.45 1.77
CA VAL A 39 -4.55 19.47 0.73
C VAL A 39 -5.76 19.09 -0.14
N TRP A 40 -5.93 17.83 -0.47
CA TRP A 40 -7.06 17.34 -1.26
C TRP A 40 -8.43 17.61 -0.62
N MET A 41 -8.52 17.63 0.72
CA MET A 41 -9.77 17.96 1.43
C MET A 41 -10.27 19.38 1.14
N ARG A 42 -9.35 20.30 0.79
CA ARG A 42 -9.65 21.72 0.52
C ARG A 42 -9.70 22.04 -0.97
N GLU A 43 -8.89 21.37 -1.77
CA GLU A 43 -8.64 21.76 -3.16
C GLU A 43 -9.33 20.87 -4.20
N ARG A 44 -9.82 19.69 -3.77
CA ARG A 44 -10.48 18.74 -4.66
C ARG A 44 -11.99 18.74 -4.47
N PRO A 45 -12.77 18.30 -5.48
CA PRO A 45 -14.22 18.18 -5.37
C PRO A 45 -14.64 17.33 -4.16
N ALA A 46 -15.79 17.67 -3.58
CA ALA A 46 -16.26 17.02 -2.35
C ALA A 46 -16.53 15.53 -2.49
N ASP A 47 -16.79 15.04 -3.70
CA ASP A 47 -17.03 13.64 -4.06
C ASP A 47 -15.75 12.80 -4.16
N TRP A 48 -14.58 13.41 -3.97
CA TRP A 48 -13.32 12.67 -3.79
C TRP A 48 -13.27 11.90 -2.48
N TYR A 49 -14.13 12.27 -1.52
CA TYR A 49 -14.24 11.60 -0.23
C TYR A 49 -15.65 11.04 -0.02
N GLU A 50 -15.74 9.86 0.58
CA GLU A 50 -17.02 9.36 1.05
C GLU A 50 -17.60 10.31 2.10
N ARG A 51 -18.92 10.52 2.06
CA ARG A 51 -19.64 11.44 2.95
C ARG A 51 -20.71 10.73 3.76
N ASN A 52 -20.90 11.19 4.98
CA ASN A 52 -22.05 10.87 5.79
C ASN A 52 -23.29 11.66 5.32
N GLU A 53 -24.48 11.31 5.81
CA GLU A 53 -25.72 12.00 5.48
C GLU A 53 -25.71 13.49 5.84
N ASP A 54 -24.96 13.88 6.87
CA ASP A 54 -24.77 15.27 7.30
C ASP A 54 -23.73 16.04 6.46
N GLY A 55 -23.16 15.42 5.44
CA GLY A 55 -22.16 16.00 4.54
C GLY A 55 -20.73 15.99 5.08
N THR A 56 -20.49 15.53 6.30
CA THR A 56 -19.13 15.37 6.83
C THR A 56 -18.38 14.23 6.13
N ALA A 57 -17.04 14.31 6.04
CA ALA A 57 -16.23 13.23 5.50
C ALA A 57 -16.34 12.00 6.39
N LYS A 58 -16.55 10.84 5.76
CA LYS A 58 -16.65 9.56 6.45
C LYS A 58 -15.30 9.18 7.04
N VAL A 59 -15.33 8.62 8.23
CA VAL A 59 -14.17 8.07 8.93
C VAL A 59 -14.14 6.57 8.69
N PRO A 60 -13.03 5.99 8.20
CA PRO A 60 -12.89 4.55 8.18
C PRO A 60 -12.66 4.04 9.60
N TRP A 61 -13.54 3.15 10.07
CA TRP A 61 -13.53 2.60 11.44
C TRP A 61 -13.46 3.67 12.54
N ASP A 62 -12.47 3.54 13.46
CA ASP A 62 -12.20 4.44 14.59
C ASP A 62 -11.01 5.40 14.34
N TRP A 63 -10.52 5.50 13.10
CA TRP A 63 -9.42 6.38 12.73
C TRP A 63 -9.89 7.83 12.55
N THR A 64 -10.25 8.45 13.67
CA THR A 64 -10.97 9.74 13.74
C THR A 64 -10.24 10.93 13.14
N ASP A 65 -8.94 10.85 12.96
CA ASP A 65 -8.05 11.84 12.31
C ASP A 65 -7.99 11.71 10.80
N THR A 66 -8.67 10.72 10.21
CA THR A 66 -8.65 10.43 8.78
C THR A 66 -9.97 10.73 8.09
N ALA A 67 -9.93 10.79 6.76
CA ALA A 67 -11.06 10.94 5.87
C ALA A 67 -10.98 9.90 4.75
N LYS A 68 -12.05 9.09 4.58
CA LYS A 68 -12.09 8.01 3.60
C LYS A 68 -12.20 8.57 2.18
N LEU A 69 -11.27 8.18 1.31
CA LEU A 69 -11.34 8.46 -0.11
C LEU A 69 -12.49 7.68 -0.77
N ASN A 70 -13.09 8.28 -1.78
CA ASN A 70 -14.14 7.65 -2.56
C ASN A 70 -13.51 6.74 -3.63
N SER A 71 -13.46 5.46 -3.34
CA SER A 71 -12.90 4.45 -4.24
C SER A 71 -13.74 4.16 -5.48
N GLU A 72 -14.95 4.71 -5.59
CA GLU A 72 -15.77 4.63 -6.81
C GLU A 72 -15.47 5.79 -7.78
N ASN A 73 -14.74 6.81 -7.32
CA ASN A 73 -14.39 7.97 -8.14
C ASN A 73 -13.05 7.74 -8.87
N HIS A 74 -13.11 7.49 -10.18
CA HIS A 74 -11.92 7.25 -10.99
C HIS A 74 -11.00 8.48 -11.15
N ASP A 75 -11.43 9.69 -10.82
CA ASP A 75 -10.52 10.85 -10.76
C ASP A 75 -9.57 10.74 -9.55
N VAL A 76 -10.04 10.14 -8.45
CA VAL A 76 -9.20 9.80 -7.29
C VAL A 76 -8.16 8.75 -7.70
N TRP A 77 -8.57 7.73 -8.46
CA TRP A 77 -7.64 6.71 -8.95
C TRP A 77 -6.53 7.31 -9.80
N ARG A 78 -6.92 8.09 -10.81
CA ARG A 78 -5.94 8.76 -11.69
C ARG A 78 -4.96 9.62 -10.92
N ALA A 79 -5.45 10.43 -9.98
CA ALA A 79 -4.59 11.28 -9.19
C ALA A 79 -3.61 10.50 -8.30
N GLN A 80 -4.05 9.39 -7.72
CA GLN A 80 -3.18 8.51 -6.93
C GLN A 80 -2.13 7.83 -7.81
N ILE A 81 -2.54 7.25 -8.94
CA ILE A 81 -1.63 6.56 -9.86
C ILE A 81 -0.57 7.52 -10.41
N GLU A 82 -0.97 8.74 -10.79
CA GLU A 82 -0.02 9.77 -11.23
C GLU A 82 0.94 10.18 -10.11
N ALA A 83 0.48 10.25 -8.87
CA ALA A 83 1.36 10.52 -7.73
C ALA A 83 2.34 9.36 -7.46
N MET A 84 1.89 8.09 -7.57
CA MET A 84 2.80 6.93 -7.49
C MET A 84 3.84 6.98 -8.62
N ARG A 85 3.38 7.22 -9.85
CA ARG A 85 4.24 7.34 -11.02
C ARG A 85 5.29 8.43 -10.85
N PHE A 86 4.93 9.60 -10.30
CA PHE A 86 5.87 10.69 -10.00
C PHE A 86 7.03 10.22 -9.11
N TRP A 87 6.78 9.45 -8.06
CA TRP A 87 7.83 8.95 -7.19
C TRP A 87 8.77 7.95 -7.89
N VAL A 88 8.23 7.13 -8.79
CA VAL A 88 9.04 6.18 -9.59
C VAL A 88 9.88 6.91 -10.63
N GLU A 89 9.27 7.82 -11.41
CA GLU A 89 9.93 8.48 -12.53
C GLU A 89 10.93 9.56 -12.11
N GLN A 90 10.58 10.33 -11.08
CA GLN A 90 11.36 11.50 -10.70
C GLN A 90 12.29 11.26 -9.52
N HIS A 91 12.01 10.27 -8.68
CA HIS A 91 12.72 10.04 -7.42
C HIS A 91 13.26 8.63 -7.27
N ASP A 92 13.19 7.81 -8.32
CA ASP A 92 13.83 6.50 -8.45
C ASP A 92 13.48 5.51 -7.31
N VAL A 93 12.26 5.60 -6.72
CA VAL A 93 11.81 4.62 -5.74
C VAL A 93 11.54 3.28 -6.41
N ASP A 94 11.80 2.18 -5.69
CA ASP A 94 11.74 0.82 -6.24
C ASP A 94 10.36 0.18 -6.10
N GLY A 95 9.43 0.82 -5.41
CA GLY A 95 8.09 0.29 -5.25
C GLY A 95 7.32 0.90 -4.10
N PHE A 96 6.24 0.20 -3.73
CA PHE A 96 5.33 0.66 -2.70
C PHE A 96 4.91 -0.48 -1.76
N ARG A 97 4.84 -0.17 -0.47
CA ARG A 97 4.07 -0.94 0.49
C ARG A 97 2.69 -0.30 0.58
N CYS A 98 1.66 -1.02 0.17
CA CYS A 98 0.31 -0.49 0.04
C CYS A 98 -0.50 -0.83 1.29
N ASP A 99 -0.78 0.22 2.07
CA ASP A 99 -1.49 0.17 3.34
C ASP A 99 -2.90 -0.38 3.15
N MET A 100 -3.30 -1.35 4.00
CA MET A 100 -4.64 -1.93 4.03
C MET A 100 -5.21 -2.20 2.63
N ALA A 101 -4.43 -2.83 1.76
CA ALA A 101 -4.72 -2.97 0.34
C ALA A 101 -6.08 -3.60 0.02
N MET A 102 -6.59 -4.47 0.90
CA MET A 102 -7.90 -5.13 0.77
C MET A 102 -9.09 -4.17 0.89
N LEU A 103 -8.89 -2.92 1.34
CA LEU A 103 -9.96 -1.92 1.49
C LEU A 103 -10.18 -1.08 0.24
N VAL A 104 -9.35 -1.28 -0.77
CA VAL A 104 -9.41 -0.57 -2.05
C VAL A 104 -9.72 -1.59 -3.14
N PRO A 105 -10.56 -1.25 -4.14
CA PRO A 105 -10.91 -2.17 -5.22
C PRO A 105 -9.67 -2.75 -5.91
N ILE A 106 -9.71 -4.05 -6.23
CA ILE A 106 -8.60 -4.72 -6.90
C ILE A 106 -8.31 -4.10 -8.27
N GLU A 107 -9.33 -3.59 -8.93
CA GLU A 107 -9.23 -2.94 -10.24
C GLU A 107 -8.32 -1.70 -10.20
N PHE A 108 -8.37 -0.92 -9.10
CA PHE A 108 -7.44 0.18 -8.86
C PHE A 108 -5.99 -0.31 -8.82
N TRP A 109 -5.74 -1.39 -8.06
CA TRP A 109 -4.39 -1.93 -7.92
C TRP A 109 -3.87 -2.54 -9.22
N GLN A 110 -4.75 -3.17 -10.01
CA GLN A 110 -4.41 -3.70 -11.34
C GLN A 110 -4.04 -2.58 -12.31
N GLU A 111 -4.80 -1.47 -12.30
CA GLU A 111 -4.48 -0.28 -13.12
C GLU A 111 -3.17 0.37 -12.66
N ALA A 112 -2.98 0.56 -11.36
CA ALA A 112 -1.75 1.11 -10.79
C ALA A 112 -0.54 0.24 -11.15
N SER A 113 -0.62 -1.07 -10.94
CA SER A 113 0.43 -2.02 -11.28
C SER A 113 0.79 -1.96 -12.76
N ALA A 114 -0.19 -1.97 -13.65
CA ALA A 114 0.05 -1.90 -15.09
C ALA A 114 0.77 -0.61 -15.51
N VAL A 115 0.36 0.55 -14.95
CA VAL A 115 0.99 1.84 -15.22
C VAL A 115 2.42 1.88 -14.69
N LEU A 116 2.63 1.42 -13.45
CA LEU A 116 3.95 1.47 -12.82
C LEU A 116 4.96 0.52 -13.49
N HIS A 117 4.54 -0.69 -13.84
CA HIS A 117 5.40 -1.64 -14.57
C HIS A 117 5.70 -1.19 -16.01
N ALA A 118 4.84 -0.38 -16.63
CA ALA A 118 5.14 0.23 -17.92
C ALA A 118 6.23 1.32 -17.82
N VAL A 119 6.34 1.99 -16.66
CA VAL A 119 7.42 2.95 -16.36
C VAL A 119 8.71 2.22 -16.02
N ARG A 120 8.64 1.23 -15.15
CA ARG A 120 9.79 0.46 -14.66
C ARG A 120 9.40 -0.99 -14.39
N SER A 121 9.92 -1.91 -15.19
CA SER A 121 9.51 -3.32 -15.20
C SER A 121 9.84 -4.09 -13.91
N ASP A 122 10.79 -3.62 -13.11
CA ASP A 122 11.22 -4.22 -11.85
C ASP A 122 10.63 -3.53 -10.60
N ILE A 123 9.56 -2.73 -10.78
CA ILE A 123 8.84 -2.14 -9.65
C ILE A 123 8.28 -3.24 -8.73
N PHE A 124 8.32 -3.03 -7.43
CA PHE A 124 7.84 -4.00 -6.46
C PHE A 124 6.64 -3.48 -5.67
N LEU A 125 5.54 -4.21 -5.70
CA LEU A 125 4.30 -3.86 -5.01
C LEU A 125 4.02 -4.88 -3.88
N LEU A 126 4.02 -4.38 -2.65
CA LEU A 126 3.76 -5.16 -1.45
C LEU A 126 2.39 -4.80 -0.85
N ALA A 127 1.47 -5.74 -0.80
CA ALA A 127 0.17 -5.53 -0.16
C ALA A 127 0.25 -5.77 1.36
N GLU A 128 -0.24 -4.83 2.15
CA GLU A 128 -0.63 -5.12 3.52
C GLU A 128 -2.02 -5.73 3.52
N ALA A 129 -2.07 -7.03 3.25
CA ALA A 129 -3.26 -7.86 3.11
C ALA A 129 -2.87 -9.33 2.97
N GLU A 130 -3.85 -10.26 3.06
CA GLU A 130 -3.63 -11.70 2.86
C GLU A 130 -4.58 -12.31 1.81
N GLU A 131 -5.35 -11.48 1.08
CA GLU A 131 -6.33 -11.91 0.09
C GLU A 131 -5.64 -12.39 -1.20
N LEU A 132 -5.98 -13.60 -1.64
CA LEU A 132 -5.36 -14.25 -2.82
C LEU A 132 -5.63 -13.52 -4.14
N ASN A 133 -6.79 -12.86 -4.27
CA ASN A 133 -7.14 -12.11 -5.46
C ASN A 133 -6.19 -10.93 -5.74
N LEU A 134 -5.49 -10.43 -4.72
CA LEU A 134 -4.51 -9.35 -4.87
C LEU A 134 -3.31 -9.76 -5.74
N PHE A 135 -3.04 -11.06 -5.89
CA PHE A 135 -2.01 -11.56 -6.80
C PHE A 135 -2.46 -11.60 -8.28
N ASP A 136 -3.75 -11.34 -8.58
CA ASP A 136 -4.20 -11.25 -9.97
C ASP A 136 -3.78 -9.90 -10.58
N ARG A 137 -2.57 -9.87 -11.11
CA ARG A 137 -1.96 -8.73 -11.84
C ARG A 137 -1.84 -7.44 -11.02
N ALA A 138 -1.84 -7.50 -9.69
CA ALA A 138 -1.77 -6.30 -8.86
C ALA A 138 -0.51 -6.25 -7.99
N PHE A 139 -0.21 -7.31 -7.26
CA PHE A 139 0.89 -7.30 -6.28
C PHE A 139 1.87 -8.45 -6.48
N ASP A 140 3.14 -8.19 -6.14
CA ASP A 140 4.22 -9.16 -6.18
C ASP A 140 4.32 -9.96 -4.88
N ALA A 141 3.91 -9.34 -3.78
CA ALA A 141 3.94 -9.95 -2.45
C ALA A 141 2.81 -9.41 -1.55
N SER A 142 2.51 -10.16 -0.51
CA SER A 142 1.57 -9.77 0.55
C SER A 142 2.15 -10.02 1.93
N TYR A 143 1.54 -9.42 2.94
CA TYR A 143 1.79 -9.75 4.33
C TYR A 143 1.28 -11.15 4.64
N THR A 144 1.82 -11.73 5.73
CA THR A 144 1.40 -13.02 6.29
C THR A 144 1.11 -12.85 7.79
N TRP A 145 0.02 -12.17 8.11
CA TRP A 145 -0.37 -11.94 9.51
C TRP A 145 -0.64 -13.23 10.26
N GLU A 146 -1.27 -14.23 9.59
CA GLU A 146 -1.50 -15.53 10.19
C GLU A 146 -0.19 -16.17 10.66
N ILE A 147 0.83 -16.19 9.79
CA ILE A 147 2.16 -16.72 10.13
C ILE A 147 2.82 -15.90 11.21
N HIS A 148 2.73 -14.56 11.14
CA HIS A 148 3.27 -13.67 12.16
C HIS A 148 2.67 -13.95 13.55
N HIS A 149 1.34 -14.00 13.66
CA HIS A 149 0.66 -14.30 14.92
C HIS A 149 1.03 -15.69 15.44
N MET A 150 1.12 -16.67 14.55
CA MET A 150 1.54 -18.03 14.92
C MET A 150 2.97 -18.05 15.48
N MET A 151 3.92 -17.34 14.85
CA MET A 151 5.28 -17.22 15.36
C MET A 151 5.33 -16.54 16.73
N CYS A 152 4.52 -15.50 16.94
CA CYS A 152 4.37 -14.85 18.24
C CYS A 152 3.82 -15.80 19.30
N ASP A 153 2.81 -16.60 18.96
CA ASP A 153 2.22 -17.60 19.85
C ASP A 153 3.21 -18.72 20.18
N MET A 154 4.02 -19.13 19.21
CA MET A 154 5.09 -20.11 19.45
C MET A 154 6.15 -19.56 20.40
N ALA A 155 6.57 -18.29 20.23
CA ALA A 155 7.52 -17.65 21.11
C ALA A 155 6.99 -17.54 22.56
N LYS A 156 5.67 -17.46 22.74
CA LYS A 156 4.99 -17.46 24.05
C LYS A 156 4.72 -18.88 24.57
N GLY A 157 5.06 -19.93 23.82
CA GLY A 157 4.79 -21.34 24.18
C GLY A 157 3.32 -21.77 24.01
N ALA A 158 2.48 -20.95 23.37
CA ALA A 158 1.06 -21.23 23.15
C ALA A 158 0.80 -22.13 21.94
N ARG A 159 1.75 -22.23 21.00
CA ARG A 159 1.68 -23.09 19.82
C ARG A 159 2.96 -23.88 19.61
N ARG A 160 2.87 -24.94 18.79
CA ARG A 160 4.01 -25.84 18.47
C ARG A 160 4.56 -25.54 17.07
N VAL A 161 5.84 -25.82 16.85
CA VAL A 161 6.49 -25.75 15.51
C VAL A 161 5.73 -26.56 14.45
N TRP A 162 5.09 -27.65 14.86
CA TRP A 162 4.27 -28.48 13.98
C TRP A 162 3.06 -27.74 13.37
N ASP A 163 2.47 -26.83 14.13
CA ASP A 163 1.32 -26.05 13.67
C ASP A 163 1.77 -25.10 12.55
N LEU A 164 2.91 -24.40 12.71
CA LEU A 164 3.51 -23.56 11.68
C LEU A 164 3.80 -24.35 10.40
N ARG A 165 4.40 -25.54 10.53
CA ARG A 165 4.66 -26.39 9.38
C ARG A 165 3.38 -26.71 8.60
N ASN A 166 2.31 -27.09 9.28
CA ASN A 166 1.04 -27.45 8.65
C ASN A 166 0.42 -26.25 7.93
N THR A 167 0.45 -25.05 8.54
CA THR A 167 -0.01 -23.81 7.91
C THR A 167 0.79 -23.49 6.65
N LEU A 168 2.13 -23.54 6.71
CA LEU A 168 2.98 -23.30 5.53
C LEU A 168 2.71 -24.28 4.38
N TYR A 169 2.43 -25.55 4.67
CA TYR A 169 2.05 -26.51 3.62
C TYR A 169 0.66 -26.24 3.04
N ALA A 170 -0.30 -25.83 3.88
CA ALA A 170 -1.64 -25.45 3.42
C ALA A 170 -1.60 -24.19 2.55
N ASP A 171 -0.81 -23.20 2.94
CA ASP A 171 -0.67 -21.94 2.20
C ASP A 171 0.00 -22.17 0.84
N ARG A 172 1.07 -22.98 0.79
CA ARG A 172 1.71 -23.31 -0.48
C ARG A 172 0.74 -23.89 -1.53
N ALA A 173 -0.34 -24.53 -1.09
CA ALA A 173 -1.36 -25.06 -2.00
C ALA A 173 -2.36 -23.98 -2.47
N LYS A 174 -2.46 -22.86 -1.75
CA LYS A 174 -3.38 -21.75 -2.08
C LYS A 174 -2.74 -20.70 -3.00
N TYR A 175 -1.45 -20.40 -2.77
CA TYR A 175 -0.76 -19.34 -3.49
C TYR A 175 -0.25 -19.83 -4.85
N PRO A 176 -0.28 -18.97 -5.89
CA PRO A 176 0.28 -19.32 -7.18
C PRO A 176 1.76 -19.66 -7.04
N SER A 177 2.20 -20.68 -7.75
CA SER A 177 3.62 -20.98 -7.86
C SER A 177 4.27 -19.91 -8.73
N SER A 178 5.21 -19.16 -8.19
CA SER A 178 6.13 -18.32 -8.95
C SER A 178 6.92 -19.12 -9.99
#